data_e06d3bd4d41caf59a45a7eef01b98df9
#
_entry.id   e06d3bd4d41caf59a45a7eef01b98df9
#
_cell.length_a   1.000
_cell.length_b   1.000
_cell.length_c   1.000
_cell.angle_alpha   90.00
_cell.angle_beta   90.00
_cell.angle_gamma   90.00
#
_symmetry.space_group_name_H-M   'P 1'
#
loop_
_entity.id
_entity.type
_entity.pdbx_description
1 polymer ?
#
loop_
_entity_poly.entity_id
_entity_poly.type
_entity_poly.pdbx_seq_one_letter_code
_entity_poly.pdbx_strand_id
1 'polypeptide(L)'
;MPAANLTFIADITSADGYGRAIGSQAIFDETLKVVRVARNFLVLDYFMFNSRRGDLDASSPLLRPLSGVLRDALIERRQAIPGLKVLFITDPSNDLYGAEPSSDLRLLRAAGVDVVVTDLDPLRDSNHLYSSAWRLSVAWWNPTPRGEGSFPNPFDDSTAPLTFGAWARLVNFKFNQRKVVIGDDGNGGLVGIVGSADPHDASGADSNVAARISGPVLGPLLASEVAIARFSGWHGETPSLGAAATMPAATPESYTDVADGKSARVQTLTEGAMRDALLERINGAVKGDSIDIAMFYVADRGVIEALLAAARRGVNVRLILDPNKDAYGHTTSGLPNQPAASELVSESDGAIHVRWYRTHGEQFHAKLVMVYGPERLWLTLGSANLTRRSLSDYNLEANLAIEVARGSPLALQTLEYFETLWSNRAALGVEYTADFAAYADPGQGHYWLYRFLEGTGMAMF
;
A
#
# COMPACT_ATOMS: atom_id res chain seq x y z
N MET A 1 -18.92 -3.00 -13.96
CA MET A 1 -18.14 -2.31 -15.03
C MET A 1 -17.55 -3.32 -16.00
N PRO A 2 -17.13 -2.95 -17.24
CA PRO A 2 -16.40 -3.85 -18.13
C PRO A 2 -15.09 -4.31 -17.49
N ALA A 3 -14.79 -5.62 -17.53
CA ALA A 3 -13.53 -6.17 -16.99
C ALA A 3 -12.30 -5.67 -17.78
N ALA A 4 -12.48 -5.30 -19.05
CA ALA A 4 -11.42 -4.72 -19.88
C ALA A 4 -10.89 -3.36 -19.39
N ASN A 5 -11.61 -2.69 -18.48
CA ASN A 5 -11.19 -1.43 -17.86
C ASN A 5 -10.28 -1.63 -16.64
N LEU A 6 -9.91 -2.88 -16.34
CA LEU A 6 -9.05 -3.26 -15.24
C LEU A 6 -7.79 -3.94 -15.77
N THR A 7 -6.64 -3.55 -15.23
CA THR A 7 -5.35 -4.18 -15.53
C THR A 7 -4.59 -4.38 -14.23
N PHE A 8 -4.16 -5.59 -13.96
CA PHE A 8 -3.24 -5.89 -12.86
C PHE A 8 -1.82 -5.52 -13.29
N ILE A 9 -1.06 -4.92 -12.39
CA ILE A 9 0.34 -4.54 -12.61
C ILE A 9 1.12 -5.03 -11.40
N ALA A 10 2.28 -5.63 -11.65
CA ALA A 10 3.19 -6.04 -10.59
C ALA A 10 4.62 -5.60 -10.92
N ASP A 11 5.31 -5.13 -9.91
CA ASP A 11 6.76 -4.97 -9.91
C ASP A 11 7.35 -6.12 -9.11
N ILE A 12 8.29 -6.82 -9.71
CA ILE A 12 8.96 -7.98 -9.12
C ILE A 12 10.44 -7.72 -9.14
N THR A 13 11.08 -7.78 -7.97
CA THR A 13 12.53 -7.73 -7.82
C THR A 13 13.05 -9.09 -7.41
N SER A 14 14.11 -9.54 -8.04
CA SER A 14 14.76 -10.83 -7.79
C SER A 14 16.25 -10.73 -8.06
N ALA A 15 16.99 -11.77 -7.73
CA ALA A 15 18.38 -11.91 -8.15
C ALA A 15 18.49 -12.94 -9.28
N ASP A 16 19.32 -12.65 -10.28
CA ASP A 16 19.69 -13.64 -11.31
C ASP A 16 20.62 -14.73 -10.72
N GLY A 17 20.91 -15.75 -11.51
CA GLY A 17 21.82 -16.85 -11.10
C GLY A 17 23.26 -16.40 -10.76
N TYR A 18 23.58 -15.11 -10.95
CA TYR A 18 24.86 -14.48 -10.60
C TYR A 18 24.73 -13.52 -9.40
N GLY A 19 23.55 -13.45 -8.78
CA GLY A 19 23.27 -12.56 -7.66
C GLY A 19 23.03 -11.09 -8.04
N ARG A 20 22.84 -10.77 -9.33
CA ARG A 20 22.54 -9.40 -9.76
C ARG A 20 21.05 -9.13 -9.63
N ALA A 21 20.70 -7.99 -9.04
CA ALA A 21 19.32 -7.57 -8.91
C ALA A 21 18.67 -7.32 -10.28
N ILE A 22 17.49 -7.92 -10.49
CA ILE A 22 16.64 -7.74 -11.66
C ILE A 22 15.28 -7.30 -11.14
N GLY A 23 14.72 -6.23 -11.71
CA GLY A 23 13.40 -5.74 -11.28
C GLY A 23 12.67 -4.97 -12.37
N SER A 24 11.39 -4.74 -12.15
CA SER A 24 10.51 -3.91 -12.96
C SER A 24 9.98 -2.73 -12.16
N GLN A 25 9.60 -1.67 -12.86
CA GLN A 25 8.97 -0.47 -12.30
C GLN A 25 7.76 -0.09 -13.17
N ALA A 26 6.98 -1.10 -13.54
CA ALA A 26 5.83 -0.95 -14.43
C ALA A 26 4.72 -0.08 -13.82
N ILE A 27 4.54 -0.15 -12.49
CA ILE A 27 3.55 0.66 -11.77
C ILE A 27 3.91 2.14 -11.89
N PHE A 28 5.18 2.49 -11.72
CA PHE A 28 5.64 3.86 -11.85
C PHE A 28 5.53 4.37 -13.30
N ASP A 29 5.87 3.54 -14.28
CA ASP A 29 5.73 3.89 -15.70
C ASP A 29 4.27 4.10 -16.09
N GLU A 30 3.33 3.32 -15.55
CA GLU A 30 1.89 3.56 -15.73
C GLU A 30 1.43 4.84 -15.04
N THR A 31 1.95 5.16 -13.85
CA THR A 31 1.72 6.45 -13.18
C THR A 31 2.11 7.63 -14.09
N LEU A 32 3.28 7.57 -14.68
CA LEU A 32 3.73 8.61 -15.62
C LEU A 32 2.83 8.70 -16.86
N LYS A 33 2.23 7.58 -17.33
CA LYS A 33 1.26 7.63 -18.44
C LYS A 33 -0.02 8.36 -18.02
N VAL A 34 -0.54 8.11 -16.82
CA VAL A 34 -1.71 8.85 -16.29
C VAL A 34 -1.40 10.34 -16.19
N VAL A 35 -0.23 10.72 -15.67
CA VAL A 35 0.22 12.13 -15.61
C VAL A 35 0.23 12.77 -16.99
N ARG A 36 0.77 12.07 -18.00
CA ARG A 36 0.93 12.61 -19.37
C ARG A 36 -0.38 12.80 -20.13
N VAL A 37 -1.43 12.01 -19.83
CA VAL A 37 -2.71 12.13 -20.55
C VAL A 37 -3.67 13.13 -19.92
N ALA A 38 -3.55 13.43 -18.63
CA ALA A 38 -4.45 14.31 -17.90
C ALA A 38 -4.47 15.72 -18.48
N ARG A 39 -5.64 16.33 -18.65
CA ARG A 39 -5.85 17.67 -19.24
C ARG A 39 -6.60 18.63 -18.32
N ASN A 40 -7.46 18.11 -17.45
CA ASN A 40 -8.32 18.92 -16.61
C ASN A 40 -7.90 18.85 -15.14
N PHE A 41 -7.63 17.65 -14.63
CA PHE A 41 -7.18 17.47 -13.26
C PHE A 41 -6.33 16.22 -13.05
N LEU A 42 -5.52 16.25 -12.00
CA LEU A 42 -4.79 15.13 -11.41
C LEU A 42 -4.90 15.22 -9.89
N VAL A 43 -5.18 14.10 -9.25
CA VAL A 43 -5.08 13.93 -7.80
C VAL A 43 -4.13 12.78 -7.53
N LEU A 44 -3.11 13.03 -6.72
CA LEU A 44 -2.14 12.04 -6.29
C LEU A 44 -2.11 12.05 -4.76
N ASP A 45 -2.11 10.87 -4.15
CA ASP A 45 -1.88 10.71 -2.72
C ASP A 45 -0.82 9.63 -2.52
N TYR A 46 0.30 10.02 -1.92
CA TYR A 46 1.45 9.15 -1.71
C TYR A 46 2.01 9.28 -0.30
N PHE A 47 2.17 8.13 0.35
CA PHE A 47 2.80 8.04 1.66
C PHE A 47 4.25 8.56 1.61
N MET A 48 5.08 7.99 0.73
CA MET A 48 6.47 8.38 0.59
C MET A 48 6.75 9.01 -0.77
N PHE A 49 7.28 10.23 -0.73
CA PHE A 49 7.69 11.00 -1.89
C PHE A 49 8.95 11.79 -1.56
N ASN A 50 10.09 11.13 -1.60
CA ASN A 50 11.39 11.74 -1.31
C ASN A 50 12.54 10.93 -1.92
N SER A 51 13.73 11.51 -1.97
CA SER A 51 14.92 10.93 -2.58
C SER A 51 15.83 10.18 -1.61
N ARG A 52 15.37 9.88 -0.38
CA ARG A 52 16.14 9.11 0.59
C ARG A 52 16.27 7.66 0.13
N ARG A 53 17.43 7.05 0.35
CA ARG A 53 17.75 5.70 -0.14
C ARG A 53 18.12 4.71 0.96
N GLY A 54 18.23 5.19 2.21
CA GLY A 54 18.75 4.38 3.30
C GLY A 54 20.17 3.88 2.96
N ASP A 55 20.47 2.66 3.36
CA ASP A 55 21.76 1.99 3.11
C ASP A 55 21.78 1.13 1.82
N LEU A 56 20.80 1.30 0.94
CA LEU A 56 20.78 0.61 -0.35
C LEU A 56 21.93 1.09 -1.24
N ASP A 57 22.55 0.13 -1.98
CA ASP A 57 23.61 0.44 -2.93
C ASP A 57 23.12 1.42 -4.00
N ALA A 58 23.58 2.66 -3.95
CA ALA A 58 23.19 3.72 -4.87
C ALA A 58 23.54 3.42 -6.34
N SER A 59 24.43 2.45 -6.61
CA SER A 59 24.78 2.00 -7.95
C SER A 59 23.79 0.99 -8.53
N SER A 60 22.84 0.50 -7.74
CA SER A 60 21.82 -0.44 -8.20
C SER A 60 20.98 0.17 -9.31
N PRO A 61 20.84 -0.51 -10.48
CA PRO A 61 20.01 -0.02 -11.58
C PRO A 61 18.52 0.05 -11.24
N LEU A 62 18.10 -0.56 -10.12
CA LEU A 62 16.73 -0.52 -9.62
C LEU A 62 16.41 0.76 -8.86
N LEU A 63 17.43 1.50 -8.40
CA LEU A 63 17.25 2.76 -7.67
C LEU A 63 17.14 3.96 -8.62
N ARG A 64 16.11 3.97 -9.44
CA ARG A 64 15.72 5.12 -10.25
C ARG A 64 15.31 6.29 -9.33
N PRO A 65 15.61 7.56 -9.68
CA PRO A 65 15.20 8.73 -8.89
C PRO A 65 13.69 9.01 -9.06
N LEU A 66 12.84 8.14 -8.47
CA LEU A 66 11.41 8.13 -8.71
C LEU A 66 10.74 9.43 -8.29
N SER A 67 11.10 9.96 -7.12
CA SER A 67 10.55 11.22 -6.61
C SER A 67 10.85 12.39 -7.53
N GLY A 68 12.12 12.53 -7.97
CA GLY A 68 12.55 13.55 -8.90
C GLY A 68 11.87 13.45 -10.27
N VAL A 69 11.78 12.23 -10.82
CA VAL A 69 11.13 11.98 -12.12
C VAL A 69 9.64 12.32 -12.08
N LEU A 70 8.92 11.93 -11.01
CA LEU A 70 7.50 12.27 -10.88
C LEU A 70 7.31 13.78 -10.69
N ARG A 71 8.12 14.43 -9.83
CA ARG A 71 8.11 15.88 -9.65
C ARG A 71 8.24 16.60 -10.99
N ASP A 72 9.26 16.24 -11.76
CA ASP A 72 9.55 16.90 -13.03
C ASP A 72 8.41 16.65 -14.05
N ALA A 73 7.87 15.44 -14.13
CA ALA A 73 6.73 15.13 -14.99
C ALA A 73 5.46 15.95 -14.64
N LEU A 74 5.19 16.16 -13.34
CA LEU A 74 4.07 16.99 -12.88
C LEU A 74 4.29 18.47 -13.24
N ILE A 75 5.51 18.98 -13.05
CA ILE A 75 5.87 20.36 -13.40
C ILE A 75 5.75 20.58 -14.91
N GLU A 76 6.34 19.71 -15.73
CA GLU A 76 6.24 19.76 -17.19
C GLU A 76 4.77 19.73 -17.66
N ARG A 77 3.97 18.83 -17.07
CA ARG A 77 2.56 18.70 -17.46
C ARG A 77 1.77 19.96 -17.09
N ARG A 78 2.00 20.50 -15.90
CA ARG A 78 1.37 21.75 -15.45
C ARG A 78 1.75 22.96 -16.29
N GLN A 79 3.01 23.03 -16.74
CA GLN A 79 3.48 24.08 -17.65
C GLN A 79 2.89 23.93 -19.06
N ALA A 80 2.81 22.69 -19.56
CA ALA A 80 2.22 22.42 -20.88
C ALA A 80 0.72 22.69 -20.93
N ILE A 81 0.00 22.54 -19.81
CA ILE A 81 -1.44 22.78 -19.70
C ILE A 81 -1.73 23.69 -18.51
N PRO A 82 -1.71 25.03 -18.70
CA PRO A 82 -1.90 25.98 -17.61
C PRO A 82 -3.24 25.88 -16.88
N GLY A 83 -4.27 25.30 -17.52
CA GLY A 83 -5.60 25.04 -16.90
C GLY A 83 -5.67 23.76 -16.06
N LEU A 84 -4.67 22.87 -16.14
CA LEU A 84 -4.66 21.62 -15.38
C LEU A 84 -4.62 21.89 -13.88
N LYS A 85 -5.57 21.32 -13.14
CA LYS A 85 -5.60 21.34 -11.66
C LYS A 85 -4.84 20.12 -11.15
N VAL A 86 -3.82 20.31 -10.34
CA VAL A 86 -3.04 19.21 -9.75
C VAL A 86 -3.11 19.34 -8.23
N LEU A 87 -3.67 18.32 -7.58
CA LEU A 87 -3.68 18.14 -6.13
C LEU A 87 -2.73 17.02 -5.76
N PHE A 88 -1.70 17.30 -4.99
CA PHE A 88 -0.72 16.36 -4.48
C PHE A 88 -0.85 16.27 -2.96
N ILE A 89 -1.34 15.15 -2.47
CA ILE A 89 -1.51 14.86 -1.05
C ILE A 89 -0.35 13.97 -0.61
N THR A 90 0.17 14.18 0.59
CA THR A 90 1.29 13.37 1.08
C THR A 90 1.34 13.34 2.60
N ASP A 91 2.05 12.36 3.14
CA ASP A 91 2.25 12.18 4.57
C ASP A 91 3.31 13.15 5.13
N PRO A 92 3.18 13.63 6.38
CA PRO A 92 4.17 14.50 7.02
C PRO A 92 5.55 13.86 7.23
N SER A 93 5.73 12.55 7.03
CA SER A 93 7.05 11.92 7.01
C SER A 93 7.97 12.47 5.92
N ASN A 94 7.41 13.01 4.82
CA ASN A 94 8.16 13.57 3.70
C ASN A 94 8.82 14.92 4.02
N ASP A 95 8.39 15.63 5.05
CA ASP A 95 9.06 16.82 5.59
C ASP A 95 9.55 16.60 7.02
N LEU A 96 9.68 15.32 7.44
CA LEU A 96 10.06 14.90 8.78
C LEU A 96 9.22 15.56 9.88
N TYR A 97 7.88 15.54 9.68
CA TYR A 97 6.92 16.18 10.60
C TYR A 97 7.21 17.67 10.80
N GLY A 98 7.68 18.35 9.76
CA GLY A 98 8.00 19.77 9.74
C GLY A 98 9.43 20.11 10.18
N ALA A 99 10.26 19.13 10.49
CA ALA A 99 11.67 19.39 10.86
C ALA A 99 12.51 19.80 9.65
N GLU A 100 12.30 19.19 8.48
CA GLU A 100 13.05 19.42 7.27
C GLU A 100 12.10 19.66 6.08
N PRO A 101 11.99 20.91 5.58
CA PRO A 101 11.13 21.21 4.45
C PRO A 101 11.60 20.49 3.18
N SER A 102 10.75 19.64 2.60
CA SER A 102 11.03 18.94 1.35
C SER A 102 11.25 19.89 0.19
N SER A 103 12.39 19.75 -0.51
CA SER A 103 12.71 20.49 -1.73
C SER A 103 11.74 20.19 -2.86
N ASP A 104 11.33 18.91 -3.01
CA ASP A 104 10.43 18.47 -4.07
C ASP A 104 9.04 19.07 -3.89
N LEU A 105 8.49 19.03 -2.66
CA LEU A 105 7.19 19.64 -2.37
C LEU A 105 7.21 21.16 -2.58
N ARG A 106 8.33 21.82 -2.30
CA ARG A 106 8.50 23.26 -2.55
C ARG A 106 8.50 23.57 -4.05
N LEU A 107 9.20 22.77 -4.87
CA LEU A 107 9.24 22.93 -6.33
C LEU A 107 7.86 22.69 -6.96
N LEU A 108 7.11 21.69 -6.49
CA LEU A 108 5.73 21.46 -6.92
C LEU A 108 4.84 22.66 -6.63
N ARG A 109 4.90 23.22 -5.40
CA ARG A 109 4.15 24.46 -5.05
C ARG A 109 4.52 25.64 -5.93
N ALA A 110 5.81 25.83 -6.20
CA ALA A 110 6.29 26.90 -7.07
C ALA A 110 5.79 26.77 -8.52
N ALA A 111 5.51 25.55 -8.97
CA ALA A 111 4.93 25.27 -10.30
C ALA A 111 3.39 25.37 -10.32
N GLY A 112 2.74 25.73 -9.20
CA GLY A 112 1.29 25.89 -9.10
C GLY A 112 0.54 24.57 -8.90
N VAL A 113 1.20 23.57 -8.29
CA VAL A 113 0.56 22.35 -7.77
C VAL A 113 0.03 22.63 -6.37
N ASP A 114 -1.22 22.27 -6.09
CA ASP A 114 -1.78 22.29 -4.75
C ASP A 114 -1.19 21.12 -3.94
N VAL A 115 -0.23 21.42 -3.07
CA VAL A 115 0.44 20.42 -2.24
C VAL A 115 -0.13 20.45 -0.82
N VAL A 116 -0.71 19.34 -0.40
CA VAL A 116 -1.32 19.14 0.92
C VAL A 116 -0.50 18.11 1.70
N VAL A 117 0.02 18.51 2.84
CA VAL A 117 0.56 17.58 3.85
C VAL A 117 -0.59 17.19 4.76
N THR A 118 -0.84 15.89 4.88
CA THR A 118 -2.00 15.37 5.61
C THR A 118 -1.95 15.77 7.08
N ASP A 119 -3.05 16.31 7.59
CA ASP A 119 -3.23 16.49 9.04
C ASP A 119 -3.62 15.16 9.68
N LEU A 120 -2.72 14.59 10.47
CA LEU A 120 -2.94 13.30 11.11
C LEU A 120 -3.61 13.40 12.49
N ASP A 121 -3.77 14.61 13.04
CA ASP A 121 -4.34 14.81 14.37
C ASP A 121 -5.79 14.32 14.49
N PRO A 122 -6.67 14.46 13.47
CA PRO A 122 -8.04 13.95 13.51
C PRO A 122 -8.16 12.43 13.52
N LEU A 123 -7.10 11.69 13.10
CA LEU A 123 -7.14 10.25 13.07
C LEU A 123 -7.19 9.65 14.48
N ARG A 124 -7.78 8.46 14.59
CA ARG A 124 -7.84 7.70 15.85
C ARG A 124 -6.44 7.40 16.38
N ASP A 125 -6.31 7.34 17.69
CA ASP A 125 -5.06 7.04 18.37
C ASP A 125 -4.82 5.53 18.41
N SER A 126 -3.81 5.03 17.69
CA SER A 126 -3.42 3.62 17.71
C SER A 126 -2.68 3.24 18.99
N ASN A 127 -1.87 4.16 19.51
CA ASN A 127 -1.11 4.03 20.75
C ASN A 127 -1.80 4.88 21.84
N HIS A 128 -2.84 4.31 22.46
CA HIS A 128 -3.68 5.05 23.41
C HIS A 128 -2.90 5.64 24.61
N LEU A 129 -1.88 4.93 25.11
CA LEU A 129 -1.08 5.39 26.25
C LEU A 129 -0.26 6.63 25.89
N TYR A 130 0.49 6.53 24.78
CA TYR A 130 1.33 7.64 24.34
C TYR A 130 0.50 8.82 23.87
N SER A 131 -0.51 8.58 23.01
CA SER A 131 -1.32 9.66 22.45
C SER A 131 -2.15 10.39 23.52
N SER A 132 -2.58 9.71 24.59
CA SER A 132 -3.22 10.36 25.72
C SER A 132 -2.23 11.27 26.46
N ALA A 133 -1.03 10.81 26.75
CA ALA A 133 0.02 11.62 27.35
C ALA A 133 0.43 12.79 26.45
N TRP A 134 0.54 12.56 25.15
CA TRP A 134 0.79 13.58 24.12
C TRP A 134 -0.28 14.68 24.17
N ARG A 135 -1.58 14.33 24.10
CA ARG A 135 -2.68 15.30 24.11
C ARG A 135 -2.76 16.10 25.40
N LEU A 136 -2.45 15.49 26.55
CA LEU A 136 -2.51 16.13 27.85
C LEU A 136 -1.29 17.01 28.17
N SER A 137 -0.18 16.85 27.46
CA SER A 137 1.07 17.54 27.76
C SER A 137 1.71 18.21 26.54
N VAL A 138 2.20 17.43 25.58
CA VAL A 138 3.07 17.92 24.50
C VAL A 138 2.28 18.71 23.44
N ALA A 139 1.06 18.27 23.11
CA ALA A 139 0.20 18.97 22.15
C ALA A 139 -0.15 20.40 22.61
N TRP A 140 -0.31 20.59 23.90
CA TRP A 140 -0.56 21.90 24.53
C TRP A 140 0.62 22.85 24.36
N TRP A 141 1.82 22.33 24.57
CA TRP A 141 3.06 23.08 24.44
C TRP A 141 3.43 23.34 22.99
N ASN A 142 2.96 22.49 22.07
CA ASN A 142 3.22 22.55 20.62
C ASN A 142 4.69 22.87 20.29
N PRO A 143 5.64 22.04 20.71
CA PRO A 143 7.05 22.31 20.53
C PRO A 143 7.38 22.40 19.05
N THR A 144 8.26 23.38 18.71
CA THR A 144 8.66 23.58 17.32
C THR A 144 9.28 22.30 16.74
N PRO A 145 8.87 21.89 15.51
CA PRO A 145 9.55 20.78 14.83
C PRO A 145 10.89 21.18 14.24
N ARG A 146 11.16 22.47 14.07
CA ARG A 146 12.37 23.01 13.43
C ARG A 146 13.49 23.29 14.42
N GLY A 147 14.74 23.14 13.97
CA GLY A 147 15.92 23.45 14.76
C GLY A 147 16.86 22.24 14.88
N GLU A 148 17.92 22.39 15.66
CA GLU A 148 18.82 21.30 15.99
C GLU A 148 18.13 20.25 16.83
N GLY A 149 18.27 18.99 16.45
CA GLY A 149 17.65 17.84 17.12
C GLY A 149 18.65 16.99 17.88
N SER A 150 18.14 16.11 18.75
CA SER A 150 18.92 15.12 19.49
C SER A 150 18.30 13.73 19.49
N PHE A 151 17.14 13.57 18.81
CA PHE A 151 16.40 12.31 18.77
C PHE A 151 16.70 11.55 17.48
N PRO A 152 16.78 10.22 17.51
CA PRO A 152 17.08 9.43 16.32
C PRO A 152 16.02 9.63 15.24
N ASN A 153 16.46 9.69 13.98
CA ASN A 153 15.59 9.70 12.82
C ASN A 153 15.39 8.25 12.32
N PRO A 154 14.20 7.65 12.49
CA PRO A 154 13.99 6.26 12.10
C PRO A 154 13.83 6.04 10.59
N PHE A 155 13.79 7.12 9.80
CA PHE A 155 13.66 7.02 8.34
C PHE A 155 15.01 7.05 7.61
N ASP A 156 16.05 7.62 8.26
CA ASP A 156 17.37 7.75 7.66
C ASP A 156 18.40 8.15 8.72
N ASP A 157 19.23 7.20 9.13
CA ASP A 157 20.28 7.42 10.12
C ASP A 157 21.39 8.36 9.62
N SER A 158 21.49 8.58 8.30
CA SER A 158 22.45 9.49 7.68
C SER A 158 22.02 10.97 7.75
N THR A 159 20.76 11.25 8.08
CA THR A 159 20.24 12.62 8.21
C THR A 159 20.34 13.16 9.63
N ALA A 160 20.18 14.48 9.76
CA ALA A 160 20.25 15.14 11.05
C ALA A 160 19.21 14.57 12.05
N PRO A 161 19.58 14.48 13.34
CA PRO A 161 18.65 14.09 14.39
C PRO A 161 17.40 14.97 14.43
N LEU A 162 16.28 14.38 14.81
CA LEU A 162 15.00 15.11 14.91
C LEU A 162 14.95 15.96 16.18
N THR A 163 14.26 17.09 16.12
CA THR A 163 13.86 17.82 17.31
C THR A 163 12.88 17.01 18.16
N PHE A 164 12.74 17.33 19.44
CA PHE A 164 11.72 16.73 20.29
C PHE A 164 10.30 16.91 19.70
N GLY A 165 10.00 18.08 19.12
CA GLY A 165 8.69 18.35 18.52
C GLY A 165 8.35 17.45 17.33
N ALA A 166 9.31 17.22 16.43
CA ALA A 166 9.12 16.32 15.29
C ALA A 166 9.05 14.84 15.74
N TRP A 167 9.98 14.44 16.59
CA TRP A 167 10.04 13.05 17.11
C TRP A 167 8.76 12.68 17.86
N ALA A 168 8.26 13.56 18.72
CA ALA A 168 7.07 13.31 19.50
C ALA A 168 5.80 13.21 18.63
N ARG A 169 5.73 13.94 17.49
CA ARG A 169 4.65 13.75 16.50
C ARG A 169 4.76 12.37 15.82
N LEU A 170 5.97 11.99 15.42
CA LEU A 170 6.21 10.67 14.80
C LEU A 170 5.76 9.52 15.70
N VAL A 171 6.06 9.56 17.00
CA VAL A 171 5.75 8.45 17.96
C VAL A 171 4.23 8.25 18.16
N ASN A 172 3.36 9.15 17.70
CA ASN A 172 1.93 8.87 17.59
C ASN A 172 1.63 7.74 16.59
N PHE A 173 2.56 7.45 15.68
CA PHE A 173 2.48 6.37 14.68
C PHE A 173 1.18 6.40 13.87
N LYS A 174 0.76 7.58 13.44
CA LYS A 174 -0.34 7.79 12.51
C LYS A 174 0.24 8.12 11.15
N PHE A 175 -0.32 7.54 10.10
CA PHE A 175 0.18 7.75 8.74
C PHE A 175 -0.95 7.86 7.72
N ASN A 176 -0.71 8.62 6.68
CA ASN A 176 -1.43 8.50 5.43
C ASN A 176 -0.66 7.54 4.52
N GLN A 177 -1.10 6.28 4.50
CA GLN A 177 -0.45 5.19 3.77
C GLN A 177 -0.96 5.02 2.33
N ARG A 178 -1.87 5.87 1.88
CA ARG A 178 -2.49 5.75 0.56
C ARG A 178 -1.46 5.88 -0.56
N LYS A 179 -1.73 5.19 -1.68
CA LYS A 179 -0.95 5.22 -2.91
C LYS A 179 -1.92 5.20 -4.08
N VAL A 180 -2.38 6.39 -4.41
CA VAL A 180 -3.49 6.62 -5.33
C VAL A 180 -3.10 7.68 -6.35
N VAL A 181 -3.42 7.43 -7.60
CA VAL A 181 -3.39 8.41 -8.69
C VAL A 181 -4.71 8.38 -9.42
N ILE A 182 -5.37 9.52 -9.57
CA ILE A 182 -6.60 9.67 -10.34
C ILE A 182 -6.49 10.91 -11.21
N GLY A 183 -6.77 10.75 -12.49
CA GLY A 183 -6.84 11.87 -13.42
C GLY A 183 -7.94 11.68 -14.44
N ASP A 184 -8.17 12.70 -15.26
CA ASP A 184 -8.94 12.54 -16.46
C ASP A 184 -8.11 11.81 -17.54
N ASP A 185 -8.79 11.04 -18.40
CA ASP A 185 -8.14 10.29 -19.48
C ASP A 185 -7.93 11.12 -20.76
N GLY A 186 -8.16 12.44 -20.69
CA GLY A 186 -8.09 13.37 -21.81
C GLY A 186 -9.31 13.32 -22.75
N ASN A 187 -10.26 12.40 -22.52
CA ASN A 187 -11.47 12.20 -23.34
C ASN A 187 -12.78 12.34 -22.55
N GLY A 188 -12.69 12.83 -21.31
CA GLY A 188 -13.84 13.05 -20.43
C GLY A 188 -14.16 11.88 -19.49
N GLY A 189 -13.36 10.81 -19.51
CA GLY A 189 -13.42 9.70 -18.55
C GLY A 189 -12.42 9.86 -17.41
N LEU A 190 -12.47 8.92 -16.45
CA LEU A 190 -11.51 8.81 -15.35
C LEU A 190 -10.55 7.65 -15.60
N VAL A 191 -9.30 7.84 -15.22
CA VAL A 191 -8.28 6.80 -15.14
C VAL A 191 -7.50 6.94 -13.83
N GLY A 192 -7.15 5.82 -13.22
CA GLY A 192 -6.37 5.85 -11.98
C GLY A 192 -5.59 4.57 -11.74
N ILE A 193 -4.73 4.65 -10.74
CA ILE A 193 -3.93 3.55 -10.23
C ILE A 193 -4.11 3.52 -8.72
N VAL A 194 -4.38 2.36 -8.18
CA VAL A 194 -4.40 2.07 -6.74
C VAL A 194 -3.47 0.90 -6.49
N GLY A 195 -2.54 1.05 -5.58
CA GLY A 195 -1.55 0.00 -5.36
C GLY A 195 -0.72 0.16 -4.09
N SER A 196 0.40 -0.56 -4.06
CA SER A 196 1.30 -0.59 -2.92
C SER A 196 2.60 0.22 -3.13
N ALA A 197 2.87 0.70 -4.33
CA ALA A 197 4.12 1.38 -4.70
C ALA A 197 4.10 2.87 -4.38
N ASP A 198 5.16 3.36 -3.75
CA ASP A 198 5.45 4.78 -3.56
C ASP A 198 6.48 5.29 -4.58
N PRO A 199 6.40 6.56 -5.02
CA PRO A 199 7.44 7.20 -5.80
C PRO A 199 8.58 7.72 -4.89
N HIS A 200 9.13 6.81 -4.10
CA HIS A 200 10.25 7.00 -3.19
C HIS A 200 11.47 6.29 -3.73
N ASP A 201 12.64 6.93 -3.71
CA ASP A 201 13.82 6.40 -4.41
C ASP A 201 14.26 5.03 -3.88
N ALA A 202 14.21 4.79 -2.56
CA ALA A 202 14.53 3.48 -1.99
C ALA A 202 13.50 2.40 -2.36
N SER A 203 12.23 2.78 -2.51
CA SER A 203 11.14 1.84 -2.86
C SER A 203 11.15 1.43 -4.33
N GLY A 204 12.04 1.99 -5.14
CA GLY A 204 12.19 1.59 -6.55
C GLY A 204 12.64 0.14 -6.75
N ALA A 205 13.24 -0.46 -5.72
CA ALA A 205 13.64 -1.86 -5.71
C ALA A 205 12.56 -2.80 -5.11
N ASP A 206 11.52 -2.27 -4.47
CA ASP A 206 10.51 -3.09 -3.79
C ASP A 206 9.62 -3.84 -4.79
N SER A 207 9.20 -5.05 -4.41
CA SER A 207 8.19 -5.80 -5.17
C SER A 207 6.79 -5.33 -4.76
N ASN A 208 6.04 -4.81 -5.71
CA ASN A 208 4.76 -4.15 -5.49
C ASN A 208 3.65 -4.69 -6.39
N VAL A 209 2.40 -4.40 -6.03
CA VAL A 209 1.22 -4.69 -6.85
C VAL A 209 0.32 -3.47 -6.96
N ALA A 210 -0.36 -3.33 -8.11
CA ALA A 210 -1.34 -2.28 -8.34
C ALA A 210 -2.43 -2.74 -9.32
N ALA A 211 -3.53 -2.02 -9.36
CA ALA A 211 -4.50 -2.09 -10.44
C ALA A 211 -4.63 -0.72 -11.13
N ARG A 212 -4.52 -0.72 -12.46
CA ARG A 212 -4.97 0.38 -13.29
C ARG A 212 -6.46 0.19 -13.57
N ILE A 213 -7.23 1.22 -13.38
CA ILE A 213 -8.68 1.20 -13.52
C ILE A 213 -9.15 2.42 -14.30
N SER A 214 -10.17 2.26 -15.13
CA SER A 214 -10.80 3.37 -15.87
C SER A 214 -12.31 3.37 -15.67
N GLY A 215 -12.88 4.56 -15.57
CA GLY A 215 -14.32 4.76 -15.52
C GLY A 215 -14.82 5.35 -14.19
N PRO A 216 -16.17 5.51 -14.09
CA PRO A 216 -16.80 6.27 -13.00
C PRO A 216 -16.67 5.64 -11.61
N VAL A 217 -16.26 4.38 -11.53
CA VAL A 217 -15.99 3.68 -10.24
C VAL A 217 -14.91 4.37 -9.42
N LEU A 218 -14.07 5.20 -10.04
CA LEU A 218 -13.08 6.04 -9.36
C LEU A 218 -13.69 7.27 -8.66
N GLY A 219 -14.94 7.62 -8.94
CA GLY A 219 -15.61 8.78 -8.34
C GLY A 219 -15.63 8.78 -6.81
N PRO A 220 -16.07 7.69 -6.15
CA PRO A 220 -16.04 7.58 -4.69
C PRO A 220 -14.62 7.70 -4.10
N LEU A 221 -13.61 7.13 -4.75
CA LEU A 221 -12.22 7.26 -4.30
C LEU A 221 -11.74 8.71 -4.44
N LEU A 222 -11.99 9.35 -5.57
CA LEU A 222 -11.66 10.77 -5.77
C LEU A 222 -12.33 11.65 -4.71
N ALA A 223 -13.59 11.38 -4.37
CA ALA A 223 -14.29 12.11 -3.30
C ALA A 223 -13.62 11.90 -1.93
N SER A 224 -13.12 10.69 -1.65
CA SER A 224 -12.36 10.39 -0.44
C SER A 224 -11.03 11.15 -0.39
N GLU A 225 -10.27 11.21 -1.49
CA GLU A 225 -9.02 11.98 -1.56
C GLU A 225 -9.27 13.48 -1.33
N VAL A 226 -10.31 14.03 -1.95
CA VAL A 226 -10.73 15.43 -1.73
C VAL A 226 -11.11 15.66 -0.27
N ALA A 227 -11.78 14.70 0.39
CA ALA A 227 -12.12 14.82 1.81
C ALA A 227 -10.86 14.88 2.70
N ILE A 228 -9.83 14.06 2.41
CA ILE A 228 -8.54 14.12 3.11
C ILE A 228 -7.89 15.49 2.92
N ALA A 229 -7.84 15.99 1.70
CA ALA A 229 -7.29 17.31 1.43
C ALA A 229 -8.05 18.40 2.21
N ARG A 230 -9.39 18.32 2.25
CA ARG A 230 -10.25 19.28 2.96
C ARG A 230 -9.99 19.31 4.46
N PHE A 231 -10.00 18.15 5.13
CA PHE A 231 -9.75 18.16 6.58
C PHE A 231 -8.29 18.52 6.92
N SER A 232 -7.37 18.39 5.95
CA SER A 232 -5.99 18.84 6.05
C SER A 232 -5.80 20.34 5.67
N GLY A 233 -6.89 21.09 5.56
CA GLY A 233 -6.86 22.55 5.36
C GLY A 233 -6.81 23.00 3.90
N TRP A 234 -7.04 22.12 2.93
CA TRP A 234 -7.14 22.54 1.53
C TRP A 234 -8.50 23.16 1.21
N HIS A 235 -8.49 24.30 0.54
CA HIS A 235 -9.70 25.07 0.15
C HIS A 235 -9.82 25.29 -1.36
N GLY A 236 -9.04 24.54 -2.15
CA GLY A 236 -9.09 24.63 -3.61
C GLY A 236 -10.41 24.12 -4.21
N GLU A 237 -10.55 24.26 -5.50
CA GLU A 237 -11.73 23.79 -6.21
C GLU A 237 -11.72 22.26 -6.36
N THR A 238 -12.81 21.63 -5.94
CA THR A 238 -13.02 20.19 -6.20
C THR A 238 -13.01 19.94 -7.71
N PRO A 239 -12.28 18.92 -8.21
CA PRO A 239 -12.35 18.55 -9.61
C PRO A 239 -13.81 18.33 -10.05
N SER A 240 -14.24 19.06 -11.06
CA SER A 240 -15.59 18.85 -11.62
C SER A 240 -15.60 17.55 -12.41
N LEU A 241 -16.26 16.55 -11.88
CA LEU A 241 -16.56 15.33 -12.61
C LEU A 241 -17.61 15.68 -13.67
N GLY A 242 -17.29 15.51 -14.96
CA GLY A 242 -18.30 15.59 -16.01
C GLY A 242 -19.46 14.60 -15.74
N ALA A 243 -20.60 14.78 -16.40
CA ALA A 243 -21.80 13.94 -16.22
C ALA A 243 -21.53 12.42 -16.36
N ALA A 244 -20.46 12.03 -17.05
CA ALA A 244 -20.03 10.64 -17.22
C ALA A 244 -19.39 10.01 -15.94
N ALA A 245 -19.04 10.81 -14.95
CA ALA A 245 -18.38 10.34 -13.72
C ALA A 245 -19.32 10.27 -12.51
N THR A 246 -20.57 10.74 -12.64
CA THR A 246 -21.61 10.56 -11.61
C THR A 246 -22.21 9.17 -11.76
N MET A 247 -21.75 8.22 -10.94
CA MET A 247 -22.49 6.96 -10.80
C MET A 247 -23.83 7.23 -10.11
N PRO A 248 -24.96 6.72 -10.66
CA PRO A 248 -26.16 6.56 -9.85
C PRO A 248 -25.78 5.65 -8.66
N ALA A 249 -26.29 5.97 -7.48
CA ALA A 249 -26.13 5.09 -6.31
C ALA A 249 -26.51 3.68 -6.74
N ALA A 250 -25.59 2.71 -6.54
CA ALA A 250 -25.84 1.33 -6.93
C ALA A 250 -27.07 0.83 -6.15
N THR A 251 -28.16 0.62 -6.87
CA THR A 251 -29.31 -0.09 -6.31
C THR A 251 -28.97 -1.57 -6.21
N PRO A 252 -29.42 -2.30 -5.16
CA PRO A 252 -29.13 -3.72 -5.00
C PRO A 252 -29.48 -4.60 -6.19
N GLU A 253 -30.34 -4.12 -7.09
CA GLU A 253 -30.85 -4.84 -8.26
C GLU A 253 -29.97 -4.75 -9.51
N SER A 254 -28.91 -3.92 -9.53
CA SER A 254 -28.01 -3.79 -10.68
C SER A 254 -26.78 -4.72 -10.60
N TYR A 255 -26.89 -5.88 -9.96
CA TYR A 255 -25.81 -6.85 -9.93
C TYR A 255 -25.68 -7.53 -11.31
N THR A 256 -24.86 -6.96 -12.17
CA THR A 256 -24.40 -7.67 -13.38
C THR A 256 -23.71 -8.96 -12.94
N ASP A 257 -24.16 -10.08 -13.49
CA ASP A 257 -23.53 -11.37 -13.24
C ASP A 257 -22.10 -11.32 -13.80
N VAL A 258 -21.11 -11.44 -12.91
CA VAL A 258 -19.69 -11.45 -13.32
C VAL A 258 -19.30 -12.76 -14.01
N ALA A 259 -20.17 -13.78 -14.00
CA ALA A 259 -19.90 -15.09 -14.60
C ALA A 259 -19.75 -15.05 -16.13
N ASP A 260 -20.17 -13.96 -16.79
CA ASP A 260 -20.02 -13.77 -18.24
C ASP A 260 -18.56 -13.54 -18.69
N GLY A 261 -17.62 -13.38 -17.75
CA GLY A 261 -16.20 -13.10 -18.00
C GLY A 261 -15.89 -11.71 -18.57
N LYS A 262 -16.93 -10.91 -18.87
CA LYS A 262 -16.79 -9.57 -19.46
C LYS A 262 -17.00 -8.46 -18.46
N SER A 263 -17.67 -8.77 -17.35
CA SER A 263 -18.03 -7.84 -16.29
C SER A 263 -17.15 -8.00 -15.07
N ALA A 264 -16.95 -6.91 -14.34
CA ALA A 264 -16.30 -6.87 -13.03
C ALA A 264 -17.15 -6.09 -12.05
N ARG A 265 -17.21 -6.56 -10.80
CA ARG A 265 -17.70 -5.76 -9.68
C ARG A 265 -16.50 -5.16 -8.98
N VAL A 266 -16.48 -3.85 -8.84
CA VAL A 266 -15.38 -3.12 -8.18
C VAL A 266 -15.97 -2.24 -7.09
N GLN A 267 -15.33 -2.27 -5.95
CA GLN A 267 -15.63 -1.41 -4.81
C GLN A 267 -14.33 -0.77 -4.35
N THR A 268 -14.36 0.52 -4.08
CA THR A 268 -13.29 1.23 -3.38
C THR A 268 -13.49 1.00 -1.88
N LEU A 269 -12.45 0.59 -1.21
CA LEU A 269 -12.43 0.35 0.23
C LEU A 269 -11.45 1.33 0.86
N THR A 270 -11.89 2.01 1.90
CA THR A 270 -11.04 2.88 2.71
C THR A 270 -11.13 2.47 4.16
N GLU A 271 -10.04 2.57 4.88
CA GLU A 271 -9.93 2.37 6.33
C GLU A 271 -10.61 1.05 6.79
N GLY A 272 -11.44 1.08 7.82
CA GLY A 272 -12.09 -0.09 8.43
C GLY A 272 -13.00 -0.90 7.50
N ALA A 273 -13.52 -0.30 6.41
CA ALA A 273 -14.30 -1.04 5.42
C ALA A 273 -13.52 -2.18 4.76
N MET A 274 -12.17 -2.07 4.70
CA MET A 274 -11.31 -3.15 4.20
C MET A 274 -11.36 -4.38 5.08
N ARG A 275 -11.34 -4.19 6.40
CA ARG A 275 -11.38 -5.28 7.37
C ARG A 275 -12.69 -6.06 7.26
N ASP A 276 -13.80 -5.34 7.18
CA ASP A 276 -15.12 -5.97 7.08
C ASP A 276 -15.27 -6.78 5.79
N ALA A 277 -14.90 -6.21 4.64
CA ALA A 277 -14.93 -6.89 3.36
C ALA A 277 -14.00 -8.12 3.34
N LEU A 278 -12.79 -8.00 3.88
CA LEU A 278 -11.83 -9.10 3.96
C LEU A 278 -12.34 -10.25 4.83
N LEU A 279 -12.81 -9.94 6.05
CA LEU A 279 -13.33 -10.95 6.98
C LEU A 279 -14.59 -11.62 6.44
N GLU A 280 -15.49 -10.87 5.77
CA GLU A 280 -16.65 -11.44 5.09
C GLU A 280 -16.23 -12.49 4.07
N ARG A 281 -15.24 -12.19 3.22
CA ARG A 281 -14.77 -13.10 2.16
C ARG A 281 -14.04 -14.32 2.72
N ILE A 282 -13.15 -14.14 3.69
CA ILE A 282 -12.44 -15.25 4.33
C ILE A 282 -13.42 -16.18 5.06
N ASN A 283 -14.37 -15.61 5.81
CA ASN A 283 -15.36 -16.39 6.55
C ASN A 283 -16.38 -17.07 5.64
N GLY A 284 -16.67 -16.51 4.48
CA GLY A 284 -17.57 -17.08 3.48
C GLY A 284 -16.94 -18.20 2.63
N ALA A 285 -15.60 -18.36 2.68
CA ALA A 285 -14.91 -19.41 1.93
C ALA A 285 -15.25 -20.82 2.49
N VAL A 286 -15.51 -21.75 1.57
CA VAL A 286 -15.94 -23.12 1.89
C VAL A 286 -14.90 -24.14 1.41
N LYS A 287 -15.08 -25.41 1.81
CA LYS A 287 -14.21 -26.50 1.37
C LYS A 287 -14.09 -26.55 -0.16
N GLY A 288 -12.86 -26.55 -0.65
CA GLY A 288 -12.53 -26.55 -2.08
C GLY A 288 -12.22 -25.18 -2.64
N ASP A 289 -12.53 -24.10 -1.91
CA ASP A 289 -12.03 -22.76 -2.25
C ASP A 289 -10.56 -22.60 -1.88
N SER A 290 -9.94 -21.57 -2.41
CA SER A 290 -8.56 -21.20 -2.11
C SER A 290 -8.48 -19.75 -1.64
N ILE A 291 -7.53 -19.50 -0.73
CA ILE A 291 -7.12 -18.18 -0.27
C ILE A 291 -5.62 -18.07 -0.51
N ASP A 292 -5.23 -17.14 -1.38
CA ASP A 292 -3.83 -16.83 -1.69
C ASP A 292 -3.53 -15.40 -1.25
N ILE A 293 -2.46 -15.22 -0.47
CA ILE A 293 -2.05 -13.94 0.11
C ILE A 293 -0.60 -13.64 -0.24
N ALA A 294 -0.34 -12.48 -0.84
CA ALA A 294 0.98 -11.91 -1.04
C ALA A 294 1.06 -10.62 -0.23
N MET A 295 1.87 -10.60 0.87
CA MET A 295 1.72 -9.57 1.88
C MET A 295 3.03 -9.17 2.56
N PHE A 296 3.18 -7.84 2.75
CA PHE A 296 4.30 -7.25 3.47
C PHE A 296 4.19 -7.47 4.99
N TYR A 297 3.02 -7.17 5.62
CA TYR A 297 2.80 -7.39 7.06
C TYR A 297 1.50 -8.13 7.35
N VAL A 298 1.57 -9.16 8.21
CA VAL A 298 0.42 -9.91 8.74
C VAL A 298 0.49 -9.94 10.26
N ALA A 299 -0.46 -9.29 10.93
CA ALA A 299 -0.51 -9.21 12.39
C ALA A 299 -1.95 -9.10 12.95
N ASP A 300 -2.96 -8.64 12.17
CA ASP A 300 -4.33 -8.47 12.67
C ASP A 300 -4.89 -9.79 13.19
N ARG A 301 -5.27 -9.78 14.46
CA ARG A 301 -5.73 -10.99 15.16
C ARG A 301 -6.98 -11.59 14.52
N GLY A 302 -7.92 -10.75 14.10
CA GLY A 302 -9.15 -11.22 13.47
C GLY A 302 -8.88 -11.91 12.13
N VAL A 303 -7.91 -11.42 11.36
CA VAL A 303 -7.49 -12.04 10.10
C VAL A 303 -6.81 -13.39 10.37
N ILE A 304 -5.87 -13.46 11.31
CA ILE A 304 -5.19 -14.71 11.68
C ILE A 304 -6.21 -15.77 12.11
N GLU A 305 -7.15 -15.42 12.98
CA GLU A 305 -8.21 -16.34 13.44
C GLU A 305 -9.14 -16.77 12.31
N ALA A 306 -9.50 -15.86 11.40
CA ALA A 306 -10.32 -16.18 10.23
C ALA A 306 -9.63 -17.15 9.27
N LEU A 307 -8.31 -16.98 9.03
CA LEU A 307 -7.51 -17.90 8.21
C LEU A 307 -7.39 -19.29 8.84
N LEU A 308 -7.14 -19.37 10.14
CA LEU A 308 -7.15 -20.65 10.89
C LEU A 308 -8.51 -21.34 10.81
N ALA A 309 -9.59 -20.58 10.96
CA ALA A 309 -10.95 -21.11 10.82
C ALA A 309 -11.26 -21.59 9.38
N ALA A 310 -10.77 -20.86 8.35
CA ALA A 310 -10.91 -21.26 6.96
C ALA A 310 -10.17 -22.58 6.66
N ALA A 311 -8.93 -22.73 7.15
CA ALA A 311 -8.17 -23.98 7.02
C ALA A 311 -8.90 -25.17 7.68
N ARG A 312 -9.47 -24.98 8.88
CA ARG A 312 -10.29 -26.01 9.55
C ARG A 312 -11.55 -26.41 8.77
N ARG A 313 -12.10 -25.50 7.93
CA ARG A 313 -13.20 -25.79 7.01
C ARG A 313 -12.75 -26.51 5.73
N GLY A 314 -11.45 -26.71 5.52
CA GLY A 314 -10.88 -27.37 4.36
C GLY A 314 -10.69 -26.42 3.16
N VAL A 315 -10.56 -25.12 3.40
CA VAL A 315 -10.11 -24.13 2.44
C VAL A 315 -8.59 -24.26 2.26
N ASN A 316 -8.09 -24.21 1.03
CA ASN A 316 -6.66 -24.21 0.76
C ASN A 316 -6.10 -22.79 1.01
N VAL A 317 -5.20 -22.64 1.99
CA VAL A 317 -4.66 -21.33 2.38
C VAL A 317 -3.15 -21.29 2.13
N ARG A 318 -2.70 -20.33 1.32
CA ARG A 318 -1.29 -20.13 0.98
C ARG A 318 -0.89 -18.67 1.17
N LEU A 319 0.28 -18.43 1.77
CA LEU A 319 0.82 -17.09 1.97
C LEU A 319 2.24 -16.98 1.43
N ILE A 320 2.51 -15.94 0.65
CA ILE A 320 3.86 -15.46 0.33
C ILE A 320 4.06 -14.20 1.16
N LEU A 321 5.01 -14.22 2.08
CA LEU A 321 5.25 -13.14 3.03
C LEU A 321 6.65 -12.57 2.86
N ASP A 322 6.77 -11.27 3.12
CA ASP A 322 8.06 -10.66 3.40
C ASP A 322 8.63 -11.25 4.70
N PRO A 323 9.90 -11.69 4.75
CA PRO A 323 10.50 -12.20 5.98
C PRO A 323 10.72 -11.12 7.05
N ASN A 324 10.46 -9.85 6.73
CA ASN A 324 10.71 -8.66 7.56
C ASN A 324 12.12 -8.64 8.15
N LYS A 325 13.10 -9.06 7.37
CA LYS A 325 14.50 -9.10 7.76
C LYS A 325 15.28 -7.87 7.31
N ASP A 326 14.79 -7.16 6.32
CA ASP A 326 15.41 -6.00 5.70
C ASP A 326 14.40 -4.84 5.56
N ALA A 327 14.88 -3.61 5.73
CA ALA A 327 14.14 -2.40 5.43
C ALA A 327 15.13 -1.32 4.96
N TYR A 328 15.04 -0.89 3.70
CA TYR A 328 15.91 0.13 3.10
C TYR A 328 17.41 -0.13 3.32
N GLY A 329 17.84 -1.42 3.23
CA GLY A 329 19.21 -1.85 3.48
C GLY A 329 19.53 -2.18 4.94
N HIS A 330 18.69 -1.80 5.91
CA HIS A 330 18.91 -2.12 7.31
C HIS A 330 18.32 -3.48 7.69
N THR A 331 19.03 -4.23 8.54
CA THR A 331 18.51 -5.47 9.11
C THR A 331 17.45 -5.20 10.15
N THR A 332 16.32 -5.90 10.06
CA THR A 332 15.20 -5.81 10.99
C THR A 332 14.96 -7.12 11.75
N SER A 333 14.03 -7.11 12.71
CA SER A 333 13.85 -8.20 13.67
C SER A 333 12.97 -9.37 13.19
N GLY A 334 12.47 -9.35 11.96
CA GLY A 334 11.53 -10.36 11.46
C GLY A 334 10.08 -10.18 11.93
N LEU A 335 9.82 -9.13 12.71
CA LEU A 335 8.47 -8.84 13.20
C LEU A 335 7.66 -8.04 12.16
N PRO A 336 6.35 -8.30 12.03
CA PRO A 336 5.55 -9.30 12.76
C PRO A 336 5.49 -10.67 12.08
N ASN A 337 5.98 -10.81 10.83
CA ASN A 337 5.63 -11.94 9.98
C ASN A 337 6.20 -13.28 10.46
N GLN A 338 7.44 -13.32 10.96
CA GLN A 338 8.05 -14.60 11.33
C GLN A 338 7.29 -15.29 12.46
N PRO A 339 6.98 -14.66 13.62
CA PRO A 339 6.16 -15.30 14.64
C PRO A 339 4.69 -15.50 14.22
N ALA A 340 4.08 -14.59 13.44
CA ALA A 340 2.71 -14.74 12.96
C ALA A 340 2.56 -15.92 11.99
N ALA A 341 3.52 -16.12 11.08
CA ALA A 341 3.55 -17.26 10.18
C ALA A 341 3.77 -18.59 10.95
N SER A 342 4.63 -18.57 11.98
CA SER A 342 4.84 -19.74 12.83
C SER A 342 3.57 -20.13 13.59
N GLU A 343 2.79 -19.16 14.07
CA GLU A 343 1.46 -19.40 14.64
C GLU A 343 0.50 -20.02 13.63
N LEU A 344 0.38 -19.41 12.41
CA LEU A 344 -0.53 -19.92 11.37
C LEU A 344 -0.23 -21.37 10.99
N VAL A 345 1.05 -21.71 10.81
CA VAL A 345 1.45 -23.08 10.44
C VAL A 345 1.23 -24.05 11.58
N SER A 346 1.63 -23.71 12.81
CA SER A 346 1.50 -24.61 13.97
C SER A 346 0.04 -24.84 14.39
N GLU A 347 -0.78 -23.77 14.46
CA GLU A 347 -2.17 -23.85 14.91
C GLU A 347 -3.12 -24.44 13.85
N SER A 348 -2.64 -24.59 12.62
CA SER A 348 -3.36 -25.28 11.54
C SER A 348 -2.89 -26.72 11.31
N ASP A 349 -2.01 -27.28 12.15
CA ASP A 349 -1.36 -28.57 11.93
C ASP A 349 -0.70 -28.68 10.52
N GLY A 350 -0.17 -27.58 10.02
CA GLY A 350 0.46 -27.49 8.69
C GLY A 350 -0.51 -27.38 7.51
N ALA A 351 -1.83 -27.20 7.76
CA ALA A 351 -2.80 -27.01 6.69
C ALA A 351 -2.71 -25.65 6.02
N ILE A 352 -2.14 -24.64 6.69
CA ILE A 352 -1.79 -23.36 6.09
C ILE A 352 -0.34 -23.42 5.64
N HIS A 353 -0.12 -23.08 4.37
CA HIS A 353 1.20 -23.10 3.76
C HIS A 353 1.78 -21.71 3.64
N VAL A 354 3.03 -21.52 4.06
CA VAL A 354 3.76 -20.25 3.98
C VAL A 354 5.04 -20.43 3.19
N ARG A 355 5.34 -19.47 2.33
CA ARG A 355 6.65 -19.26 1.69
C ARG A 355 7.12 -17.85 1.96
N TRP A 356 8.44 -17.68 2.03
CA TRP A 356 9.07 -16.38 2.24
C TRP A 356 9.55 -15.83 0.91
N TYR A 357 9.23 -14.58 0.61
CA TYR A 357 9.85 -13.91 -0.53
C TYR A 357 11.35 -13.74 -0.28
N ARG A 358 12.18 -13.93 -1.30
CA ARG A 358 13.63 -13.76 -1.19
C ARG A 358 13.99 -12.30 -1.43
N THR A 359 14.16 -11.54 -0.36
CA THR A 359 14.63 -10.15 -0.39
C THR A 359 16.16 -10.08 -0.36
N HIS A 360 16.71 -9.03 -0.99
CA HIS A 360 18.15 -8.78 -1.11
C HIS A 360 18.50 -7.36 -0.64
N GLY A 361 17.81 -6.86 0.39
CA GLY A 361 17.86 -5.50 0.92
C GLY A 361 16.61 -4.67 0.64
N GLU A 362 15.87 -5.00 -0.41
CA GLU A 362 14.54 -4.46 -0.72
C GLU A 362 13.43 -5.19 0.04
N GLN A 363 12.20 -4.69 -0.09
CA GLN A 363 11.01 -5.26 0.56
C GLN A 363 10.09 -5.97 -0.44
N PHE A 364 9.48 -7.07 -0.02
CA PHE A 364 8.30 -7.60 -0.69
C PHE A 364 7.06 -6.84 -0.22
N HIS A 365 6.88 -5.68 -0.80
CA HIS A 365 5.89 -4.68 -0.37
C HIS A 365 4.50 -4.90 -1.01
N ALA A 366 4.24 -6.07 -1.56
CA ALA A 366 2.94 -6.46 -2.10
C ALA A 366 1.86 -6.49 -1.01
N LYS A 367 0.63 -6.11 -1.37
CA LYS A 367 -0.56 -6.18 -0.54
C LYS A 367 -1.72 -6.68 -1.40
N LEU A 368 -1.83 -8.00 -1.49
CA LEU A 368 -2.80 -8.71 -2.31
C LEU A 368 -3.39 -9.88 -1.54
N VAL A 369 -4.70 -9.94 -1.49
CA VAL A 369 -5.45 -11.08 -1.00
C VAL A 369 -6.41 -11.54 -2.09
N MET A 370 -6.43 -12.82 -2.38
CA MET A 370 -7.33 -13.47 -3.34
C MET A 370 -8.13 -14.56 -2.64
N VAL A 371 -9.44 -14.57 -2.83
CA VAL A 371 -10.34 -15.65 -2.40
C VAL A 371 -11.09 -16.14 -3.61
N TYR A 372 -10.96 -17.42 -3.95
CA TYR A 372 -11.52 -17.91 -5.19
C TYR A 372 -11.99 -19.37 -5.11
N GLY A 373 -13.06 -19.64 -5.84
CA GLY A 373 -13.61 -20.94 -6.12
C GLY A 373 -13.50 -21.29 -7.61
N PRO A 374 -14.28 -22.28 -8.09
CA PRO A 374 -14.21 -22.72 -9.50
C PRO A 374 -14.66 -21.67 -10.51
N GLU A 375 -15.60 -20.80 -10.16
CA GLU A 375 -16.24 -19.88 -11.10
C GLU A 375 -15.78 -18.42 -10.93
N ARG A 376 -15.48 -17.98 -9.72
CA ARG A 376 -15.24 -16.59 -9.38
C ARG A 376 -13.93 -16.40 -8.61
N LEU A 377 -13.35 -15.26 -8.82
CA LEU A 377 -12.24 -14.74 -8.02
C LEU A 377 -12.64 -13.38 -7.47
N TRP A 378 -12.52 -13.24 -6.15
CA TRP A 378 -12.51 -11.98 -5.46
C TRP A 378 -11.06 -11.66 -5.05
N LEU A 379 -10.64 -10.42 -5.25
CA LEU A 379 -9.34 -9.96 -4.77
C LEU A 379 -9.46 -8.58 -4.14
N THR A 380 -8.55 -8.27 -3.21
CA THR A 380 -8.29 -6.91 -2.76
C THR A 380 -6.80 -6.61 -2.87
N LEU A 381 -6.51 -5.41 -3.36
CA LEU A 381 -5.15 -4.86 -3.41
C LEU A 381 -5.17 -3.34 -3.20
N GLY A 382 -4.06 -2.80 -2.72
CA GLY A 382 -3.91 -1.37 -2.45
C GLY A 382 -2.78 -1.10 -1.47
N SER A 383 -3.00 -0.18 -0.53
CA SER A 383 -1.99 0.24 0.45
C SER A 383 -2.01 -0.56 1.75
N ALA A 384 -3.15 -1.18 2.11
CA ALA A 384 -3.37 -1.74 3.43
C ALA A 384 -2.63 -3.06 3.66
N ASN A 385 -1.84 -3.10 4.73
CA ASN A 385 -1.32 -4.34 5.31
C ASN A 385 -2.40 -5.09 6.11
N LEU A 386 -2.19 -6.36 6.41
CA LEU A 386 -3.06 -7.14 7.30
C LEU A 386 -2.67 -6.92 8.77
N THR A 387 -2.67 -5.66 9.20
CA THR A 387 -2.35 -5.24 10.56
C THR A 387 -3.51 -4.45 11.15
N ARG A 388 -3.60 -4.41 12.48
CA ARG A 388 -4.62 -3.61 13.18
C ARG A 388 -4.58 -2.14 12.77
N ARG A 389 -3.38 -1.61 12.53
CA ARG A 389 -3.19 -0.21 12.15
C ARG A 389 -3.85 0.11 10.80
N SER A 390 -3.62 -0.72 9.81
CA SER A 390 -4.19 -0.53 8.47
C SER A 390 -5.68 -0.88 8.40
N LEU A 391 -6.17 -1.83 9.24
CA LEU A 391 -7.51 -2.37 9.13
C LEU A 391 -8.53 -1.82 10.16
N SER A 392 -8.12 -0.94 11.10
CA SER A 392 -8.99 -0.46 12.20
C SER A 392 -9.01 1.05 12.35
N ASP A 393 -9.00 1.81 11.25
CA ASP A 393 -9.11 3.28 11.18
C ASP A 393 -7.99 4.04 11.92
N TYR A 394 -6.78 3.50 11.99
CA TYR A 394 -5.65 4.19 12.61
C TYR A 394 -4.75 4.88 11.60
N ASN A 395 -4.65 4.32 10.39
CA ASN A 395 -4.04 4.96 9.22
C ASN A 395 -5.10 5.32 8.19
N LEU A 396 -4.76 6.22 7.28
CA LEU A 396 -5.51 6.38 6.03
C LEU A 396 -4.98 5.37 5.02
N GLU A 397 -5.90 4.57 4.48
CA GLU A 397 -5.59 3.50 3.53
C GLU A 397 -6.59 3.52 2.37
N ALA A 398 -6.19 3.00 1.22
CA ALA A 398 -7.07 2.83 0.07
C ALA A 398 -6.79 1.51 -0.65
N ASN A 399 -7.82 0.70 -0.81
CA ASN A 399 -7.79 -0.55 -1.56
C ASN A 399 -8.91 -0.59 -2.60
N LEU A 400 -8.75 -1.44 -3.59
CA LEU A 400 -9.84 -1.92 -4.44
C LEU A 400 -10.22 -3.34 -4.03
N ALA A 401 -11.52 -3.60 -3.91
CA ALA A 401 -12.06 -4.94 -3.92
C ALA A 401 -12.65 -5.23 -5.29
N ILE A 402 -12.23 -6.31 -5.92
CA ILE A 402 -12.58 -6.64 -7.29
C ILE A 402 -13.09 -8.08 -7.33
N GLU A 403 -14.30 -8.28 -7.88
CA GLU A 403 -14.85 -9.60 -8.14
C GLU A 403 -15.04 -9.78 -9.65
N VAL A 404 -14.50 -10.88 -10.18
CA VAL A 404 -14.52 -11.22 -11.61
C VAL A 404 -14.72 -12.71 -11.80
N ALA A 405 -15.10 -13.13 -13.01
CA ALA A 405 -15.05 -14.53 -13.38
C ALA A 405 -13.60 -15.05 -13.30
N ARG A 406 -13.41 -16.27 -12.80
CA ARG A 406 -12.08 -16.88 -12.68
C ARG A 406 -11.32 -16.98 -14.00
N GLY A 407 -12.01 -17.12 -15.13
CA GLY A 407 -11.42 -17.16 -16.47
C GLY A 407 -11.18 -15.77 -17.09
N SER A 408 -11.45 -14.69 -16.40
CA SER A 408 -11.21 -13.33 -16.91
C SER A 408 -9.72 -13.01 -17.00
N PRO A 409 -9.29 -12.10 -17.91
CA PRO A 409 -7.89 -11.72 -18.04
C PRO A 409 -7.26 -11.25 -16.72
N LEU A 410 -7.98 -10.46 -15.93
CA LEU A 410 -7.49 -9.99 -14.62
C LEU A 410 -7.24 -11.15 -13.66
N ALA A 411 -8.21 -12.08 -13.55
CA ALA A 411 -8.07 -13.25 -12.68
C ALA A 411 -6.88 -14.12 -13.11
N LEU A 412 -6.72 -14.37 -14.41
CA LEU A 412 -5.60 -15.15 -14.92
C LEU A 412 -4.26 -14.49 -14.63
N GLN A 413 -4.14 -13.17 -14.81
CA GLN A 413 -2.92 -12.42 -14.53
C GLN A 413 -2.55 -12.48 -13.04
N THR A 414 -3.52 -12.28 -12.14
CA THR A 414 -3.26 -12.29 -10.69
C THR A 414 -2.92 -13.68 -10.16
N LEU A 415 -3.60 -14.71 -10.66
CA LEU A 415 -3.30 -16.10 -10.31
C LEU A 415 -1.93 -16.53 -10.86
N GLU A 416 -1.59 -16.16 -12.10
CA GLU A 416 -0.27 -16.45 -12.68
C GLU A 416 0.86 -15.73 -11.94
N TYR A 417 0.65 -14.46 -11.53
CA TYR A 417 1.59 -13.74 -10.69
C TYR A 417 1.89 -14.51 -9.40
N PHE A 418 0.86 -14.90 -8.66
CA PHE A 418 1.04 -15.64 -7.41
C PHE A 418 1.69 -16.99 -7.63
N GLU A 419 1.23 -17.74 -8.62
CA GLU A 419 1.74 -19.09 -8.91
C GLU A 419 3.19 -19.07 -9.41
N THR A 420 3.59 -18.04 -10.16
CA THR A 420 4.98 -17.85 -10.60
C THR A 420 5.91 -17.69 -9.40
N LEU A 421 5.52 -16.85 -8.43
CA LEU A 421 6.29 -16.66 -7.21
C LEU A 421 6.26 -17.89 -6.32
N TRP A 422 5.09 -18.50 -6.15
CA TRP A 422 4.88 -19.67 -5.29
C TRP A 422 5.70 -20.88 -5.74
N SER A 423 5.68 -21.16 -7.02
CA SER A 423 6.32 -22.35 -7.62
C SER A 423 7.74 -22.07 -8.12
N ASN A 424 8.29 -20.87 -7.90
CA ASN A 424 9.59 -20.46 -8.45
C ASN A 424 9.68 -20.69 -9.97
N ARG A 425 8.63 -20.39 -10.71
CA ARG A 425 8.56 -20.55 -12.17
C ARG A 425 9.31 -19.42 -12.85
N ALA A 426 10.63 -19.49 -12.83
CA ALA A 426 11.47 -18.54 -13.52
C ALA A 426 12.32 -19.22 -14.57
N ALA A 427 12.63 -18.50 -15.65
CA ALA A 427 13.71 -18.89 -16.56
C ALA A 427 15.05 -18.66 -15.81
N LEU A 428 16.02 -19.57 -16.06
CA LEU A 428 17.43 -19.36 -15.67
C LEU A 428 17.76 -19.36 -14.16
N GLY A 429 17.09 -20.16 -13.34
CA GLY A 429 17.52 -20.39 -11.94
C GLY A 429 17.23 -19.25 -10.98
N VAL A 430 16.29 -18.35 -11.31
CA VAL A 430 15.78 -17.36 -10.38
C VAL A 430 14.84 -18.04 -9.39
N GLU A 431 15.08 -17.85 -8.10
CA GLU A 431 14.19 -18.29 -7.04
C GLU A 431 13.54 -17.08 -6.37
N TYR A 432 12.23 -16.92 -6.52
CA TYR A 432 11.48 -15.82 -5.89
C TYR A 432 11.19 -16.06 -4.42
N THR A 433 10.99 -17.33 -4.04
CA THR A 433 10.57 -17.68 -2.68
C THR A 433 11.38 -18.81 -2.08
N ALA A 434 11.52 -18.78 -0.75
CA ALA A 434 12.10 -19.84 0.05
C ALA A 434 11.02 -20.60 0.84
N ASP A 435 11.32 -21.82 1.28
CA ASP A 435 10.43 -22.60 2.11
C ASP A 435 10.26 -21.99 3.50
N PHE A 436 9.13 -22.28 4.16
CA PHE A 436 8.79 -21.78 5.49
C PHE A 436 9.94 -21.91 6.50
N ALA A 437 10.66 -23.03 6.49
CA ALA A 437 11.75 -23.30 7.45
C ALA A 437 12.90 -22.29 7.39
N ALA A 438 13.04 -21.52 6.29
CA ALA A 438 14.15 -20.57 6.13
C ALA A 438 14.11 -19.42 7.16
N TYR A 439 12.92 -18.98 7.58
CA TYR A 439 12.73 -17.88 8.54
C TYR A 439 11.64 -18.21 9.57
N ALA A 440 11.37 -19.48 9.81
CA ALA A 440 10.45 -19.88 10.86
C ALA A 440 10.95 -19.40 12.23
N ASP A 441 10.08 -18.76 13.00
CA ASP A 441 10.39 -18.31 14.36
C ASP A 441 9.38 -18.89 15.36
N PRO A 442 9.66 -20.06 15.92
CA PRO A 442 8.82 -20.69 16.95
C PRO A 442 9.07 -20.08 18.35
N GLY A 443 9.88 -19.00 18.46
CA GLY A 443 10.28 -18.40 19.71
C GLY A 443 9.15 -17.70 20.45
N GLN A 444 8.82 -18.17 21.66
CA GLN A 444 7.75 -17.57 22.48
C GLN A 444 8.00 -16.09 22.81
N GLY A 445 9.28 -15.66 22.90
CA GLY A 445 9.63 -14.27 23.19
C GLY A 445 9.21 -13.33 22.07
N HIS A 446 9.52 -13.65 20.81
CA HIS A 446 9.10 -12.85 19.64
C HIS A 446 7.59 -12.90 19.43
N TYR A 447 6.97 -14.05 19.66
CA TYR A 447 5.51 -14.18 19.61
C TYR A 447 4.83 -13.21 20.57
N TRP A 448 5.20 -13.20 21.86
CA TRP A 448 4.59 -12.30 22.83
C TRP A 448 4.96 -10.85 22.60
N LEU A 449 6.16 -10.57 22.08
CA LEU A 449 6.57 -9.23 21.71
C LEU A 449 5.70 -8.66 20.59
N TYR A 450 5.53 -9.38 19.48
CA TYR A 450 4.68 -8.87 18.40
C TYR A 450 3.23 -8.72 18.85
N ARG A 451 2.70 -9.67 19.65
CA ARG A 451 1.34 -9.57 20.22
C ARG A 451 1.15 -8.34 21.11
N PHE A 452 2.16 -8.05 21.93
CA PHE A 452 2.18 -6.84 22.76
C PHE A 452 2.22 -5.57 21.91
N LEU A 453 3.10 -5.50 20.94
CA LEU A 453 3.27 -4.34 20.06
C LEU A 453 2.00 -4.08 19.22
N GLU A 454 1.41 -5.14 18.64
CA GLU A 454 0.16 -5.05 17.89
C GLU A 454 -1.02 -4.62 18.78
N GLY A 455 -1.17 -5.24 19.95
CA GLY A 455 -2.25 -4.97 20.89
C GLY A 455 -2.22 -3.56 21.48
N THR A 456 -1.03 -3.02 21.73
CA THR A 456 -0.83 -1.68 22.31
C THR A 456 -0.72 -0.57 21.28
N GLY A 457 -0.48 -0.91 20.01
CA GLY A 457 -0.20 0.07 18.96
C GLY A 457 1.17 0.74 19.07
N MET A 458 2.11 0.12 19.78
CA MET A 458 3.48 0.63 19.96
C MET A 458 4.44 0.24 18.83
N ALA A 459 3.93 -0.37 17.76
CA ALA A 459 4.71 -0.73 16.58
C ALA A 459 4.37 0.16 15.37
N MET A 460 5.26 0.20 14.39
CA MET A 460 5.02 0.85 13.10
C MET A 460 4.33 -0.05 12.08
N PHE A 461 4.17 -1.36 12.35
CA PHE A 461 3.45 -2.31 11.51
C PHE A 461 1.97 -2.40 11.81
#